data_d2ce6604c4c9a0097ac9066139726c1c
#
_entry.id   d2ce6604c4c9a0097ac9066139726c1c
#
_cell.length_a   1.000
_cell.length_b   1.000
_cell.length_c   1.000
_cell.angle_alpha   90.00
_cell.angle_beta   90.00
_cell.angle_gamma   90.00
#
_symmetry.space_group_name_H-M   'P 1'
#
loop_
_entity.id
_entity.type
_entity.pdbx_description
1 polymer ?
#
loop_
_entity_poly.entity_id
_entity_poly.type
_entity_poly.pdbx_seq_one_letter_code
_entity_poly.pdbx_strand_id
1 'polypeptide(L)'
;MGKIGFDNDQYVRLQSERIRQRINKFGGKLYLEFGGKLFDDFHASRVLPGFRPDSKIRMLMEMKAESEVIVAISADDIERNKRRGDLGITYDMEALRLIDAFRACGLYVGGVCITHCREQDTVSQFQKRVEALNVPVYRPYIIPDYPANLPLIVSPDGFGKSDFIETTRPLVVVTAPGPGSGKMATCLSQLY
;
A
#
# COMPACT_ATOMS: atom_id res chain seq x y z
N MET A 1 -16.09 28.21 -21.48
CA MET A 1 -15.88 26.84 -20.94
C MET A 1 -14.47 26.42 -21.27
N GLY A 2 -13.62 26.24 -20.26
CA GLY A 2 -12.26 25.71 -20.46
C GLY A 2 -12.32 24.29 -21.02
N LYS A 3 -11.47 23.98 -22.00
CA LYS A 3 -11.36 22.62 -22.54
C LYS A 3 -10.87 21.70 -21.41
N ILE A 4 -11.66 20.67 -21.08
CA ILE A 4 -11.23 19.61 -20.16
C ILE A 4 -10.17 18.80 -20.92
N GLY A 5 -8.92 18.83 -20.44
CA GLY A 5 -7.80 18.13 -21.08
C GLY A 5 -7.72 16.64 -20.71
N PHE A 6 -8.47 16.22 -19.67
CA PHE A 6 -8.46 14.85 -19.15
C PHE A 6 -9.86 14.42 -18.69
N ASP A 7 -10.36 13.32 -19.26
CA ASP A 7 -11.62 12.71 -18.85
C ASP A 7 -11.38 11.77 -17.67
N ASN A 8 -11.64 12.28 -16.47
CA ASN A 8 -11.38 11.55 -15.23
C ASN A 8 -12.29 10.32 -15.04
N ASP A 9 -13.55 10.42 -15.45
CA ASP A 9 -14.49 9.31 -15.26
C ASP A 9 -14.18 8.17 -16.23
N GLN A 10 -13.82 8.50 -17.48
CA GLN A 10 -13.30 7.53 -18.43
C GLN A 10 -12.00 6.88 -17.93
N TYR A 11 -11.08 7.66 -17.37
CA TYR A 11 -9.84 7.14 -16.80
C TYR A 11 -10.11 6.12 -15.68
N VAL A 12 -10.95 6.46 -14.70
CA VAL A 12 -11.29 5.57 -13.58
C VAL A 12 -11.90 4.27 -14.10
N ARG A 13 -12.86 4.35 -15.02
CA ARG A 13 -13.50 3.18 -15.63
C ARG A 13 -12.49 2.27 -16.36
N LEU A 14 -11.68 2.84 -17.24
CA LEU A 14 -10.71 2.08 -18.03
C LEU A 14 -9.63 1.43 -17.13
N GLN A 15 -9.17 2.12 -16.08
CA GLN A 15 -8.21 1.54 -15.14
C GLN A 15 -8.82 0.37 -14.36
N SER A 16 -10.05 0.51 -13.87
CA SER A 16 -10.76 -0.56 -13.17
C SER A 16 -10.96 -1.79 -14.08
N GLU A 17 -11.36 -1.58 -15.34
CA GLU A 17 -11.49 -2.66 -16.32
C GLU A 17 -10.15 -3.38 -16.57
N ARG A 18 -9.06 -2.63 -16.73
CA ARG A 18 -7.71 -3.19 -16.94
C ARG A 18 -7.21 -3.99 -15.75
N ILE A 19 -7.49 -3.54 -14.54
CA ILE A 19 -7.14 -4.28 -13.33
C ILE A 19 -7.89 -5.62 -13.29
N ARG A 20 -9.21 -5.63 -13.54
CA ARG A 20 -9.99 -6.88 -13.60
C ARG A 20 -9.49 -7.84 -14.69
N GLN A 21 -9.13 -7.32 -15.86
CA GLN A 21 -8.51 -8.13 -16.93
C GLN A 21 -7.20 -8.79 -16.46
N ARG A 22 -6.36 -8.07 -15.70
CA ARG A 22 -5.11 -8.61 -15.16
C ARG A 22 -5.37 -9.67 -14.09
N ILE A 23 -6.31 -9.43 -13.17
CA ILE A 23 -6.73 -10.42 -12.16
C ILE A 23 -7.08 -11.74 -12.86
N ASN A 24 -7.94 -11.69 -13.87
CA ASN A 24 -8.37 -12.87 -14.61
C ASN A 24 -7.19 -13.53 -15.38
N LYS A 25 -6.31 -12.72 -15.96
CA LYS A 25 -5.16 -13.23 -16.72
C LYS A 25 -4.14 -13.94 -15.84
N PHE A 26 -3.96 -13.51 -14.60
CA PHE A 26 -2.93 -14.01 -13.69
C PHE A 26 -3.48 -14.97 -12.61
N GLY A 27 -4.52 -15.73 -12.92
CA GLY A 27 -5.00 -16.79 -12.06
C GLY A 27 -5.90 -16.34 -10.90
N GLY A 28 -6.51 -15.18 -11.03
CA GLY A 28 -7.54 -14.71 -10.07
C GLY A 28 -7.00 -13.88 -8.92
N LYS A 29 -5.68 -13.60 -8.85
CA LYS A 29 -5.10 -12.73 -7.82
C LYS A 29 -4.11 -11.74 -8.41
N LEU A 30 -4.15 -10.50 -7.92
CA LEU A 30 -3.24 -9.44 -8.33
C LEU A 30 -2.77 -8.65 -7.11
N TYR A 31 -1.44 -8.56 -6.93
CA TYR A 31 -0.82 -7.61 -6.03
C TYR A 31 -0.50 -6.32 -6.79
N LEU A 32 -1.02 -5.20 -6.30
CA LEU A 32 -0.89 -3.89 -6.94
C LEU A 32 -0.24 -2.89 -6.00
N GLU A 33 1.00 -2.49 -6.33
CA GLU A 33 1.63 -1.38 -5.63
C GLU A 33 1.01 -0.06 -6.08
N PHE A 34 0.43 0.68 -5.14
CA PHE A 34 0.02 2.05 -5.38
C PHE A 34 1.10 3.01 -4.90
N GLY A 35 1.75 3.66 -5.87
CA GLY A 35 2.66 4.77 -5.61
C GLY A 35 1.93 6.10 -5.42
N GLY A 36 2.54 6.99 -4.64
CA GLY A 36 2.00 8.33 -4.38
C GLY A 36 0.77 8.34 -3.47
N LYS A 37 0.06 9.45 -3.48
CA LYS A 37 -1.08 9.69 -2.59
C LYS A 37 -2.36 9.11 -3.18
N LEU A 38 -3.12 8.35 -2.38
CA LEU A 38 -4.40 7.78 -2.81
C LEU A 38 -5.57 8.76 -2.65
N PHE A 39 -5.56 9.57 -1.59
CA PHE A 39 -6.65 10.46 -1.26
C PHE A 39 -6.46 11.89 -1.78
N ASP A 40 -5.21 12.38 -1.80
CA ASP A 40 -4.88 13.79 -1.93
C ASP A 40 -3.80 14.02 -2.99
N ASP A 41 -4.01 13.49 -4.23
CA ASP A 41 -3.05 13.66 -5.33
C ASP A 41 -3.18 15.03 -6.00
N PHE A 42 -3.00 16.09 -5.21
CA PHE A 42 -3.07 17.47 -5.69
C PHE A 42 -1.97 17.82 -6.68
N HIS A 43 -0.86 17.08 -6.70
CA HIS A 43 0.18 17.35 -7.70
C HIS A 43 -0.32 17.02 -9.10
N ALA A 44 -0.88 15.82 -9.30
CA ALA A 44 -1.42 15.40 -10.58
C ALA A 44 -2.57 16.33 -11.05
N SER A 45 -3.45 16.73 -10.14
CA SER A 45 -4.58 17.62 -10.47
C SER A 45 -4.14 19.03 -10.91
N ARG A 46 -2.98 19.51 -10.44
CA ARG A 46 -2.43 20.81 -10.86
C ARG A 46 -1.82 20.79 -12.25
N VAL A 47 -1.23 19.67 -12.66
CA VAL A 47 -0.52 19.56 -13.94
C VAL A 47 -1.39 18.98 -15.05
N LEU A 48 -2.51 18.35 -14.70
CA LEU A 48 -3.41 17.69 -15.64
C LEU A 48 -4.85 18.20 -15.46
N PRO A 49 -5.27 19.23 -16.22
CA PRO A 49 -6.62 19.80 -16.13
C PRO A 49 -7.71 18.74 -16.38
N GLY A 50 -8.59 18.56 -15.40
CA GLY A 50 -9.65 17.53 -15.42
C GLY A 50 -9.33 16.31 -14.53
N PHE A 51 -8.07 16.10 -14.14
CA PHE A 51 -7.72 15.04 -13.19
C PHE A 51 -8.18 15.44 -11.76
N ARG A 52 -8.82 14.50 -11.08
CA ARG A 52 -9.31 14.71 -9.71
C ARG A 52 -8.32 14.13 -8.70
N PRO A 53 -8.03 14.84 -7.59
CA PRO A 53 -7.11 14.37 -6.55
C PRO A 53 -7.50 13.01 -5.94
N ASP A 54 -8.81 12.70 -5.93
CA ASP A 54 -9.42 11.49 -5.39
C ASP A 54 -9.57 10.35 -6.42
N SER A 55 -9.04 10.47 -7.63
CA SER A 55 -9.24 9.50 -8.73
C SER A 55 -8.79 8.09 -8.36
N LYS A 56 -7.68 7.96 -7.66
CA LYS A 56 -7.12 6.66 -7.26
C LYS A 56 -8.01 5.95 -6.24
N ILE A 57 -8.48 6.67 -5.23
CA ILE A 57 -9.36 6.07 -4.23
C ILE A 57 -10.74 5.75 -4.82
N ARG A 58 -11.28 6.58 -5.71
CA ARG A 58 -12.54 6.29 -6.41
C ARG A 58 -12.46 5.01 -7.22
N MET A 59 -11.35 4.78 -7.93
CA MET A 59 -11.12 3.54 -8.66
C MET A 59 -11.16 2.31 -7.73
N LEU A 60 -10.54 2.39 -6.56
CA LEU A 60 -10.61 1.31 -5.57
C LEU A 60 -12.01 1.13 -4.99
N MET A 61 -12.75 2.22 -4.79
CA MET A 61 -14.14 2.15 -4.33
C MET A 61 -15.08 1.45 -5.32
N GLU A 62 -14.84 1.57 -6.62
CA GLU A 62 -15.57 0.80 -7.65
C GLU A 62 -15.30 -0.72 -7.57
N MET A 63 -14.16 -1.10 -7.00
CA MET A 63 -13.74 -2.50 -6.83
C MET A 63 -13.70 -2.93 -5.35
N LYS A 64 -14.40 -2.22 -4.46
CA LYS A 64 -14.30 -2.42 -3.00
C LYS A 64 -14.59 -3.86 -2.55
N ALA A 65 -15.51 -4.55 -3.21
CA ALA A 65 -15.83 -5.94 -2.89
C ALA A 65 -14.69 -6.91 -3.28
N GLU A 66 -13.91 -6.54 -4.28
CA GLU A 66 -12.81 -7.34 -4.85
C GLU A 66 -11.45 -6.96 -4.25
N SER A 67 -11.38 -5.84 -3.48
CA SER A 67 -10.12 -5.23 -3.04
C SER A 67 -9.89 -5.37 -1.55
N GLU A 68 -8.65 -5.63 -1.16
CA GLU A 68 -8.15 -5.46 0.20
C GLU A 68 -6.87 -4.62 0.20
N VAL A 69 -6.65 -3.90 1.28
CA VAL A 69 -5.53 -2.96 1.40
C VAL A 69 -4.54 -3.45 2.44
N ILE A 70 -3.27 -3.48 2.08
CA ILE A 70 -2.14 -3.67 2.99
C ILE A 70 -1.39 -2.36 3.08
N VAL A 71 -1.17 -1.88 4.29
CA VAL A 71 -0.40 -0.65 4.53
C VAL A 71 1.03 -1.02 4.90
N ALA A 72 1.98 -0.74 4.01
CA ALA A 72 3.40 -0.95 4.29
C ALA A 72 4.01 0.29 4.97
N ILE A 73 4.80 0.08 6.02
CA ILE A 73 5.52 1.15 6.73
C ILE A 73 6.91 0.64 7.14
N SER A 74 7.93 1.49 7.02
CA SER A 74 9.27 1.14 7.48
C SER A 74 9.43 1.36 8.98
N ALA A 75 9.97 0.38 9.69
CA ALA A 75 10.35 0.51 11.09
C ALA A 75 11.34 1.66 11.33
N ASP A 76 12.28 1.84 10.40
CA ASP A 76 13.26 2.95 10.48
C ASP A 76 12.56 4.32 10.37
N ASP A 77 11.47 4.44 9.59
CA ASP A 77 10.70 5.67 9.46
C ASP A 77 9.87 5.95 10.73
N ILE A 78 9.37 4.90 11.42
CA ILE A 78 8.70 5.01 12.72
C ILE A 78 9.70 5.51 13.77
N GLU A 79 10.85 4.86 13.88
CA GLU A 79 11.88 5.18 14.89
C GLU A 79 12.39 6.61 14.74
N ARG A 80 12.60 7.07 13.50
CA ARG A 80 13.05 8.45 13.20
C ARG A 80 11.95 9.50 13.29
N ASN A 81 10.71 9.13 13.62
CA ASN A 81 9.55 10.02 13.61
C ASN A 81 9.41 10.79 12.30
N LYS A 82 9.67 10.11 11.17
CA LYS A 82 9.61 10.72 9.84
C LYS A 82 8.23 11.29 9.56
N ARG A 83 8.20 12.52 9.03
CA ARG A 83 6.95 13.25 8.80
C ARG A 83 6.60 13.38 7.33
N ARG A 84 5.31 13.40 7.06
CA ARG A 84 4.78 13.85 5.76
C ARG A 84 4.92 15.36 5.66
N GLY A 85 5.62 15.84 4.63
CA GLY A 85 5.89 17.27 4.45
C GLY A 85 4.64 18.12 4.20
N ASP A 86 3.55 17.53 3.69
CA ASP A 86 2.30 18.22 3.39
C ASP A 86 1.33 18.26 4.57
N LEU A 87 1.32 17.26 5.44
CA LEU A 87 0.41 17.18 6.59
C LEU A 87 1.13 17.43 7.93
N GLY A 88 2.46 17.39 7.97
CA GLY A 88 3.24 17.56 9.18
C GLY A 88 3.13 16.43 10.21
N ILE A 89 2.33 15.40 9.95
CA ILE A 89 2.15 14.23 10.84
C ILE A 89 3.23 13.18 10.58
N THR A 90 3.52 12.36 11.60
CA THR A 90 4.48 11.27 11.48
C THR A 90 3.93 10.12 10.62
N TYR A 91 4.79 9.27 10.07
CA TYR A 91 4.38 8.17 9.20
C TYR A 91 3.57 7.11 9.93
N ASP A 92 3.82 6.85 11.22
CA ASP A 92 2.99 5.98 12.05
C ASP A 92 1.58 6.54 12.23
N MET A 93 1.45 7.84 12.51
CA MET A 93 0.16 8.52 12.57
C MET A 93 -0.57 8.52 11.22
N GLU A 94 0.17 8.70 10.13
CA GLU A 94 -0.40 8.62 8.79
C GLU A 94 -0.88 7.20 8.47
N ALA A 95 -0.14 6.16 8.86
CA ALA A 95 -0.59 4.78 8.67
C ALA A 95 -1.93 4.51 9.39
N LEU A 96 -2.10 4.97 10.63
CA LEU A 96 -3.36 4.87 11.36
C LEU A 96 -4.48 5.66 10.66
N ARG A 97 -4.20 6.90 10.23
CA ARG A 97 -5.15 7.72 9.47
C ARG A 97 -5.58 7.05 8.17
N LEU A 98 -4.65 6.39 7.47
CA LEU A 98 -4.96 5.65 6.24
C LEU A 98 -5.89 4.47 6.52
N ILE A 99 -5.67 3.72 7.60
CA ILE A 99 -6.56 2.61 8.02
C ILE A 99 -7.99 3.14 8.20
N ASP A 100 -8.16 4.22 8.95
CA ASP A 100 -9.47 4.81 9.19
C ASP A 100 -10.11 5.35 7.90
N ALA A 101 -9.33 6.02 7.05
CA ALA A 101 -9.80 6.57 5.78
C ALA A 101 -10.25 5.47 4.81
N PHE A 102 -9.51 4.35 4.71
CA PHE A 102 -9.92 3.21 3.88
C PHE A 102 -11.21 2.58 4.40
N ARG A 103 -11.32 2.38 5.71
CA ARG A 103 -12.53 1.84 6.34
C ARG A 103 -13.75 2.75 6.11
N ALA A 104 -13.56 4.06 6.22
CA ALA A 104 -14.61 5.05 5.92
C ALA A 104 -15.08 4.99 4.46
N CYS A 105 -14.21 4.61 3.52
CA CYS A 105 -14.57 4.34 2.13
C CYS A 105 -15.19 2.94 1.90
N GLY A 106 -15.35 2.13 2.93
CA GLY A 106 -15.87 0.76 2.85
C GLY A 106 -14.86 -0.24 2.26
N LEU A 107 -13.57 0.10 2.22
CA LEU A 107 -12.51 -0.81 1.82
C LEU A 107 -12.05 -1.66 3.00
N TYR A 108 -11.77 -2.93 2.71
CA TYR A 108 -11.22 -3.84 3.70
C TYR A 108 -9.72 -3.62 3.87
N VAL A 109 -9.28 -3.42 5.11
CA VAL A 109 -7.86 -3.33 5.47
C VAL A 109 -7.42 -4.69 5.99
N GLY A 110 -6.67 -5.43 5.18
CA GLY A 110 -6.22 -6.80 5.46
C GLY A 110 -5.02 -6.86 6.40
N GLY A 111 -4.23 -5.77 6.51
CA GLY A 111 -3.09 -5.77 7.41
C GLY A 111 -2.17 -4.57 7.29
N VAL A 112 -1.23 -4.51 8.23
CA VAL A 112 -0.08 -3.59 8.19
C VAL A 112 1.19 -4.42 8.07
N CYS A 113 2.04 -4.09 7.11
CA CYS A 113 3.32 -4.72 6.88
C CYS A 113 4.43 -3.79 7.38
N ILE A 114 5.09 -4.13 8.49
CA ILE A 114 6.20 -3.34 9.05
C ILE A 114 7.51 -3.88 8.49
N THR A 115 8.04 -3.17 7.49
CA THR A 115 9.30 -3.54 6.84
C THR A 115 10.52 -3.04 7.64
N HIS A 116 11.70 -3.61 7.39
CA HIS A 116 12.97 -3.28 8.07
C HIS A 116 12.87 -3.39 9.61
N CYS A 117 11.98 -4.26 10.09
CA CYS A 117 11.72 -4.41 11.51
C CYS A 117 12.87 -5.16 12.20
N ARG A 118 13.50 -4.47 13.15
CA ARG A 118 14.39 -5.04 14.14
C ARG A 118 13.65 -4.99 15.49
N GLU A 119 14.27 -5.28 16.58
CA GLU A 119 13.64 -5.20 17.92
C GLU A 119 13.63 -3.75 18.44
N GLN A 120 12.86 -2.84 17.82
CA GLN A 120 12.72 -1.45 18.25
C GLN A 120 11.47 -1.27 19.15
N ASP A 121 11.62 -0.61 20.30
CA ASP A 121 10.51 -0.35 21.23
C ASP A 121 9.39 0.51 20.61
N THR A 122 9.76 1.50 19.79
CA THR A 122 8.81 2.38 19.09
C THR A 122 7.91 1.59 18.13
N VAL A 123 8.47 0.58 17.46
CA VAL A 123 7.75 -0.32 16.56
C VAL A 123 6.77 -1.19 17.35
N SER A 124 7.18 -1.68 18.51
CA SER A 124 6.32 -2.49 19.38
C SER A 124 5.11 -1.69 19.88
N GLN A 125 5.29 -0.41 20.20
CA GLN A 125 4.19 0.49 20.57
C GLN A 125 3.25 0.75 19.40
N PHE A 126 3.79 1.00 18.22
CA PHE A 126 2.98 1.18 17.00
C PHE A 126 2.18 -0.08 16.67
N GLN A 127 2.81 -1.26 16.72
CA GLN A 127 2.13 -2.53 16.51
C GLN A 127 0.92 -2.71 17.44
N LYS A 128 1.08 -2.49 18.75
CA LYS A 128 -0.03 -2.57 19.70
C LYS A 128 -1.20 -1.64 19.34
N ARG A 129 -0.90 -0.45 18.83
CA ARG A 129 -1.93 0.50 18.36
C ARG A 129 -2.67 -0.02 17.14
N VAL A 130 -1.98 -0.65 16.19
CA VAL A 130 -2.58 -1.26 15.00
C VAL A 130 -3.44 -2.47 15.38
N GLU A 131 -2.92 -3.34 16.24
CA GLU A 131 -3.64 -4.53 16.72
C GLU A 131 -4.90 -4.16 17.52
N ALA A 132 -4.87 -3.07 18.28
CA ALA A 132 -6.04 -2.52 18.98
C ALA A 132 -7.16 -2.07 18.02
N LEU A 133 -6.85 -1.81 16.75
CA LEU A 133 -7.81 -1.56 15.68
C LEU A 133 -8.33 -2.85 15.03
N ASN A 134 -7.99 -4.03 15.54
CA ASN A 134 -8.25 -5.33 14.92
C ASN A 134 -7.70 -5.41 13.47
N VAL A 135 -6.46 -4.96 13.29
CA VAL A 135 -5.72 -5.08 12.03
C VAL A 135 -4.49 -5.94 12.30
N PRO A 136 -4.30 -7.06 11.57
CA PRO A 136 -3.13 -7.90 11.74
C PRO A 136 -1.85 -7.18 11.29
N VAL A 137 -0.74 -7.52 11.94
CA VAL A 137 0.58 -6.96 11.64
C VAL A 137 1.51 -8.06 11.17
N TYR A 138 2.20 -7.82 10.06
CA TYR A 138 3.17 -8.71 9.43
C TYR A 138 4.56 -8.08 9.45
N ARG A 139 5.59 -8.91 9.62
CA ARG A 139 6.99 -8.48 9.66
C ARG A 139 7.81 -9.27 8.64
N PRO A 140 8.02 -8.75 7.42
CA PRO A 140 8.86 -9.43 6.44
C PRO A 140 10.30 -9.58 6.95
N TYR A 141 10.93 -10.68 6.58
CA TYR A 141 12.32 -10.95 6.90
C TYR A 141 13.24 -9.92 6.24
N ILE A 142 14.24 -9.45 7.00
CA ILE A 142 15.28 -8.57 6.47
C ILE A 142 16.30 -9.42 5.73
N ILE A 143 16.27 -9.37 4.41
CA ILE A 143 17.17 -10.16 3.56
C ILE A 143 18.52 -9.44 3.50
N PRO A 144 19.64 -10.10 3.86
CA PRO A 144 20.98 -9.54 3.72
C PRO A 144 21.26 -9.15 2.26
N ASP A 145 21.99 -8.06 2.08
CA ASP A 145 22.42 -7.54 0.77
C ASP A 145 21.27 -7.24 -0.23
N TYR A 146 20.04 -7.04 0.27
CA TYR A 146 18.93 -6.58 -0.57
C TYR A 146 19.21 -5.16 -1.08
N PRO A 147 19.02 -4.84 -2.38
CA PRO A 147 18.47 -5.69 -3.45
C PRO A 147 19.54 -6.37 -4.34
N ALA A 148 20.81 -6.43 -3.96
CA ALA A 148 21.93 -6.86 -4.83
C ALA A 148 21.98 -8.38 -5.03
N ASN A 149 21.67 -9.17 -3.99
CA ASN A 149 21.79 -10.63 -4.03
C ASN A 149 20.48 -11.30 -4.49
N LEU A 150 20.20 -11.21 -5.79
CA LEU A 150 18.97 -11.76 -6.38
C LEU A 150 18.78 -13.28 -6.10
N PRO A 151 19.81 -14.17 -6.22
CA PRO A 151 19.63 -15.57 -5.90
C PRO A 151 19.16 -15.83 -4.46
N LEU A 152 19.67 -15.08 -3.48
CA LEU A 152 19.21 -15.17 -2.10
C LEU A 152 17.79 -14.64 -1.94
N ILE A 153 17.50 -13.48 -2.56
CA ILE A 153 16.19 -12.82 -2.43
C ILE A 153 15.05 -13.76 -2.84
N VAL A 154 15.19 -14.43 -4.00
CA VAL A 154 14.17 -15.35 -4.55
C VAL A 154 14.39 -16.80 -4.10
N SER A 155 14.74 -17.01 -2.87
CA SER A 155 15.01 -18.35 -2.29
C SER A 155 14.23 -18.57 -0.99
N PRO A 156 14.16 -19.82 -0.50
CA PRO A 156 13.60 -20.13 0.83
C PRO A 156 14.28 -19.36 1.96
N ASP A 157 15.57 -19.01 1.81
CA ASP A 157 16.35 -18.25 2.79
C ASP A 157 16.19 -16.71 2.66
N GLY A 158 15.55 -16.25 1.60
CA GLY A 158 15.18 -14.85 1.35
C GLY A 158 13.70 -14.60 1.59
N PHE A 159 12.93 -14.41 0.52
CA PHE A 159 11.48 -14.17 0.63
C PHE A 159 10.74 -15.31 1.32
N GLY A 160 11.23 -16.56 1.25
CA GLY A 160 10.63 -17.70 1.93
C GLY A 160 10.62 -17.60 3.46
N LYS A 161 11.46 -16.73 4.06
CA LYS A 161 11.45 -16.43 5.51
C LYS A 161 10.50 -15.31 5.90
N SER A 162 9.94 -14.58 4.93
CA SER A 162 8.99 -13.49 5.22
C SER A 162 7.65 -14.03 5.68
N ASP A 163 6.97 -13.30 6.55
CA ASP A 163 5.59 -13.61 6.89
C ASP A 163 4.73 -13.65 5.63
N PHE A 164 3.93 -14.70 5.49
CA PHE A 164 2.91 -14.76 4.47
C PHE A 164 1.70 -13.93 4.91
N ILE A 165 1.31 -12.95 4.10
CA ILE A 165 0.16 -12.10 4.38
C ILE A 165 -1.09 -12.84 3.90
N GLU A 166 -1.91 -13.30 4.83
CA GLU A 166 -3.18 -13.93 4.51
C GLU A 166 -4.13 -12.92 3.87
N THR A 167 -4.51 -13.20 2.62
CA THR A 167 -5.36 -12.33 1.83
C THR A 167 -6.55 -13.10 1.27
N THR A 168 -7.73 -12.47 1.30
CA THR A 168 -9.01 -13.12 0.95
C THR A 168 -9.60 -12.62 -0.36
N ARG A 169 -9.09 -11.49 -0.88
CA ARG A 169 -9.67 -10.84 -2.06
C ARG A 169 -8.74 -10.94 -3.28
N PRO A 170 -9.30 -10.89 -4.49
CA PRO A 170 -8.51 -11.02 -5.72
C PRO A 170 -7.58 -9.83 -5.99
N LEU A 171 -7.90 -8.63 -5.53
CA LEU A 171 -7.04 -7.46 -5.64
C LEU A 171 -6.45 -7.10 -4.28
N VAL A 172 -5.15 -7.26 -4.13
CA VAL A 172 -4.39 -6.82 -2.96
C VAL A 172 -3.65 -5.54 -3.29
N VAL A 173 -4.06 -4.45 -2.67
CA VAL A 173 -3.47 -3.13 -2.87
C VAL A 173 -2.45 -2.86 -1.79
N VAL A 174 -1.19 -2.70 -2.16
CA VAL A 174 -0.13 -2.33 -1.22
C VAL A 174 0.16 -0.83 -1.33
N THR A 175 -0.09 -0.11 -0.27
CA THR A 175 0.12 1.33 -0.16
C THR A 175 0.97 1.67 1.06
N ALA A 176 1.32 2.96 1.24
CA ALA A 176 2.18 3.39 2.33
C ALA A 176 2.02 4.87 2.65
N PRO A 177 2.41 5.32 3.86
CA PRO A 177 2.51 6.74 4.22
C PRO A 177 3.42 7.55 3.31
N GLY A 178 4.44 6.91 2.72
CA GLY A 178 5.39 7.59 1.85
C GLY A 178 6.35 6.65 1.11
N PRO A 179 7.33 7.21 0.39
CA PRO A 179 8.33 6.43 -0.33
C PRO A 179 9.30 5.71 0.63
N GLY A 180 9.90 4.62 0.15
CA GLY A 180 10.89 3.83 0.93
C GLY A 180 10.27 2.87 1.95
N SER A 181 8.95 2.72 1.99
CA SER A 181 8.25 1.86 2.96
C SER A 181 8.25 0.36 2.60
N GLY A 182 8.93 -0.05 1.53
CA GLY A 182 9.04 -1.46 1.14
C GLY A 182 7.83 -2.05 0.41
N LYS A 183 6.94 -1.24 -0.16
CA LYS A 183 5.73 -1.71 -0.88
C LYS A 183 6.01 -2.77 -1.94
N MET A 184 7.00 -2.51 -2.82
CA MET A 184 7.36 -3.45 -3.88
C MET A 184 7.88 -4.77 -3.31
N ALA A 185 8.78 -4.72 -2.32
CA ALA A 185 9.29 -5.91 -1.65
C ALA A 185 8.17 -6.70 -0.97
N THR A 186 7.19 -6.02 -0.36
CA THR A 186 5.98 -6.64 0.20
C THR A 186 5.18 -7.38 -0.87
N CYS A 187 4.93 -6.74 -2.04
CA CYS A 187 4.24 -7.42 -3.14
C CYS A 187 5.01 -8.66 -3.63
N LEU A 188 6.32 -8.53 -3.84
CA LEU A 188 7.15 -9.61 -4.39
C LEU A 188 7.30 -10.79 -3.44
N SER A 189 7.43 -10.54 -2.13
CA SER A 189 7.53 -11.60 -1.11
C SER A 189 6.29 -12.49 -1.06
N GLN A 190 5.12 -12.00 -1.48
CA GLN A 190 3.88 -12.76 -1.49
C GLN A 190 3.68 -13.58 -2.77
N LEU A 191 4.54 -13.41 -3.77
CA LEU A 191 4.53 -14.18 -5.02
C LEU A 191 5.52 -15.35 -4.96
N TYR A 192 6.37 -15.39 -3.94
CA TYR A 192 7.29 -16.49 -3.68
C TYR A 192 6.57 -17.60 -2.92
#